data_2c50f49a9540241221fe611bc7050c4c
#
_entry.id   2c50f49a9540241221fe611bc7050c4c
#
_cell.length_a   1.000
_cell.length_b   1.000
_cell.length_c   1.000
_cell.angle_alpha   90.00
_cell.angle_beta   90.00
_cell.angle_gamma   90.00
#
_symmetry.space_group_name_H-M   'P 1'
#
loop_
_entity.id
_entity.type
_entity.pdbx_description
1 polymer ?
#
loop_
_entity_poly.entity_id
_entity_poly.type
_entity_poly.pdbx_seq_one_letter_code
_entity_poly.pdbx_strand_id
1 'polypeptide(L)'
;MKRALLGILAAGLLLAAPAANAQEGDLIVNGTVIQDLVGCVQVADQPDELSVENNTDRVVGVYLDDQCQGDAAAMIEPGETRSVTGQFVTAS
;
A
#
# COMPACT_ATOMS: atom_id res chain seq x y z
N MET A 1 -2.73 12.60 -28.90
CA MET A 1 -3.03 12.30 -29.05
C MET A 1 -3.10 12.29 -28.86
N LYS A 2 -3.18 12.45 -28.39
CA LYS A 2 -3.48 12.19 -28.30
C LYS A 2 -3.70 12.24 -27.77
N ARG A 3 -3.85 12.40 -27.29
CA ARG A 3 -4.29 12.07 -26.95
C ARG A 3 -4.60 12.22 -26.42
N ALA A 4 -4.66 12.31 -26.11
CA ALA A 4 -5.14 12.12 -25.79
C ALA A 4 -5.27 12.01 -25.31
N LEU A 5 -5.32 11.91 -24.90
CA LEU A 5 -5.74 11.52 -24.74
C LEU A 5 -5.75 11.52 -24.38
N LEU A 6 -5.70 11.53 -24.04
CA LEU A 6 -5.98 11.24 -23.89
C LEU A 6 -6.00 11.25 -23.48
N GLY A 7 -5.84 11.40 -23.28
CA GLY A 7 -6.13 11.04 -23.11
C GLY A 7 -6.07 11.09 -22.59
N ILE A 8 -6.08 10.98 -22.16
CA ILE A 8 -6.38 10.69 -21.95
C ILE A 8 -6.35 10.67 -21.54
N LEU A 9 -6.37 10.68 -21.30
CA LEU A 9 -6.60 10.38 -21.17
C LEU A 9 -6.60 10.32 -20.78
N ALA A 10 -6.59 10.54 -20.68
CA ALA A 10 -6.83 10.21 -20.47
C ALA A 10 -6.71 9.95 -20.00
N ALA A 11 -6.74 9.96 -19.81
CA ALA A 11 -6.92 9.47 -19.57
C ALA A 11 -6.84 8.96 -19.15
N GLY A 12 -6.92 8.68 -19.01
CA GLY A 12 -7.22 7.91 -18.78
C GLY A 12 -7.24 7.37 -18.38
N LEU A 13 -7.43 6.91 -18.08
CA LEU A 13 -7.58 6.14 -17.82
C LEU A 13 -7.48 5.56 -17.43
N LEU A 14 -7.70 5.23 -17.21
CA LEU A 14 -7.63 4.48 -16.86
C LEU A 14 -7.33 3.74 -16.46
N LEU A 15 -7.15 3.45 -16.25
CA LEU A 15 -6.83 2.67 -15.80
C LEU A 15 -7.12 2.04 -14.90
N ALA A 16 -7.79 1.70 -15.04
CA ALA A 16 -7.89 1.10 -14.05
C ALA A 16 -7.47 0.72 -13.11
N ALA A 17 -7.54 0.47 -13.17
CA ALA A 17 -6.75 -0.16 -12.24
C ALA A 17 -7.24 0.09 -10.87
N PRO A 18 -6.94 -0.81 -9.93
CA PRO A 18 -7.33 -0.59 -8.55
C PRO A 18 -6.81 0.74 -8.01
N ALA A 19 -5.65 1.16 -8.49
CA ALA A 19 -5.10 2.44 -8.07
C ALA A 19 -6.01 3.60 -8.46
N ALA A 20 -6.83 3.42 -9.49
CA ALA A 20 -7.74 4.47 -9.91
C ALA A 20 -8.78 4.76 -8.83
N ASN A 21 -9.02 3.80 -7.95
CA ASN A 21 -9.98 3.96 -6.86
C ASN A 21 -9.33 4.30 -5.54
N ALA A 22 -8.01 4.31 -5.47
CA ALA A 22 -7.31 4.64 -4.25
C ALA A 22 -7.33 6.14 -4.04
N GLN A 23 -7.43 6.55 -2.80
CA GLN A 23 -7.46 7.95 -2.44
C GLN A 23 -6.27 8.26 -1.55
N GLU A 24 -5.95 9.55 -1.49
CA GLU A 24 -4.94 10.00 -0.56
C GLU A 24 -5.38 9.60 0.84
N GLY A 25 -4.46 9.02 1.61
CA GLY A 25 -4.76 8.52 2.93
C GLY A 25 -4.89 7.03 3.02
N ASP A 26 -4.87 6.33 1.88
CA ASP A 26 -5.02 4.88 1.85
C ASP A 26 -3.67 4.18 1.82
N LEU A 27 -3.64 3.00 2.40
CA LEU A 27 -2.51 2.09 2.29
C LEU A 27 -2.87 1.04 1.26
N ILE A 28 -1.95 0.79 0.31
CA ILE A 28 -2.18 -0.19 -0.74
C ILE A 28 -1.11 -1.26 -0.63
N VAL A 29 -1.54 -2.52 -0.45
CA VAL A 29 -0.64 -3.65 -0.35
C VAL A 29 -1.00 -4.64 -1.45
N ASN A 30 -0.04 -4.88 -2.35
CA ASN A 30 -0.24 -5.78 -3.50
C ASN A 30 -1.49 -5.43 -4.29
N GLY A 31 -1.76 -4.12 -4.42
CA GLY A 31 -2.91 -3.64 -5.18
C GLY A 31 -4.22 -3.64 -4.41
N THR A 32 -4.23 -4.12 -3.17
CA THR A 32 -5.43 -4.11 -2.34
C THR A 32 -5.41 -2.89 -1.44
N VAL A 33 -6.48 -2.12 -1.49
CA VAL A 33 -6.61 -0.92 -0.66
C VAL A 33 -7.04 -1.35 0.74
N ILE A 34 -6.28 -0.91 1.74
CA ILE A 34 -6.59 -1.17 3.14
C ILE A 34 -7.04 0.16 3.74
N GLN A 35 -8.32 0.22 4.07
CA GLN A 35 -8.89 1.42 4.67
C GLN A 35 -8.92 1.25 6.17
N ASP A 36 -8.79 2.38 6.87
CA ASP A 36 -8.93 2.40 8.32
C ASP A 36 -7.95 1.44 8.99
N LEU A 37 -6.67 1.58 8.65
CA LEU A 37 -5.64 0.73 9.23
C LEU A 37 -5.55 0.98 10.73
N VAL A 38 -6.04 0.02 11.51
CA VAL A 38 -6.05 0.09 12.97
C VAL A 38 -5.43 -1.18 13.51
N GLY A 39 -4.43 -1.01 14.37
CA GLY A 39 -3.77 -2.14 14.97
C GLY A 39 -2.90 -2.90 13.99
N CYS A 40 -2.67 -4.16 14.28
CA CYS A 40 -1.81 -5.03 13.48
C CYS A 40 -2.70 -5.84 12.54
N VAL A 41 -2.54 -5.63 11.24
CA VAL A 41 -3.43 -6.20 10.23
C VAL A 41 -2.65 -7.21 9.40
N GLN A 42 -3.20 -8.41 9.28
CA GLN A 42 -2.61 -9.45 8.46
C GLN A 42 -2.93 -9.17 6.98
N VAL A 43 -1.89 -9.14 6.15
CA VAL A 43 -2.06 -8.85 4.72
C VAL A 43 -1.62 -10.01 3.84
N ALA A 44 -1.12 -11.09 4.42
CA ALA A 44 -0.73 -12.28 3.67
C ALA A 44 -0.93 -13.49 4.57
N ASP A 45 -1.16 -14.66 3.94
CA ASP A 45 -1.35 -15.90 4.70
C ASP A 45 -0.04 -16.41 5.28
N GLN A 46 1.06 -16.00 4.70
CA GLN A 46 2.40 -16.39 5.14
C GLN A 46 3.34 -15.27 4.73
N PRO A 47 4.54 -15.24 5.28
CA PRO A 47 5.50 -14.22 4.87
C PRO A 47 5.70 -14.25 3.37
N ASP A 48 5.60 -13.09 2.73
CA ASP A 48 5.67 -13.00 1.29
C ASP A 48 6.19 -11.61 0.93
N GLU A 49 6.59 -11.45 -0.31
CA GLU A 49 7.01 -10.15 -0.78
C GLU A 49 5.79 -9.27 -1.01
N LEU A 50 5.76 -8.15 -0.33
CA LEU A 50 4.65 -7.22 -0.39
C LEU A 50 5.08 -5.95 -1.11
N SER A 51 4.25 -5.50 -2.04
CA SER A 51 4.41 -4.19 -2.64
C SER A 51 3.55 -3.24 -1.81
N VAL A 52 4.19 -2.34 -1.08
CA VAL A 52 3.49 -1.47 -0.13
C VAL A 52 3.58 -0.04 -0.63
N GLU A 53 2.43 0.55 -0.84
CA GLU A 53 2.33 1.95 -1.26
C GLU A 53 1.63 2.70 -0.13
N ASN A 54 2.37 3.58 0.53
CA ASN A 54 1.85 4.29 1.70
C ASN A 54 1.42 5.69 1.29
N ASN A 55 0.12 5.85 1.06
CA ASN A 55 -0.45 7.16 0.75
C ASN A 55 -1.04 7.82 1.99
N THR A 56 -0.82 7.22 3.17
CA THR A 56 -1.29 7.81 4.42
C THR A 56 -0.32 8.89 4.88
N ASP A 57 -0.70 9.60 5.93
CA ASP A 57 0.17 10.60 6.54
C ASP A 57 0.94 10.04 7.74
N ARG A 58 0.99 8.72 7.88
CA ARG A 58 1.64 8.04 9.00
C ARG A 58 2.67 7.06 8.49
N VAL A 59 3.64 6.75 9.34
CA VAL A 59 4.63 5.73 9.00
C VAL A 59 3.96 4.37 9.16
N VAL A 60 4.15 3.50 8.19
CA VAL A 60 3.60 2.15 8.22
C VAL A 60 4.73 1.16 8.44
N GLY A 61 4.61 0.34 9.49
CA GLY A 61 5.57 -0.71 9.75
C GLY A 61 5.12 -2.03 9.13
N VAL A 62 6.08 -2.79 8.61
CA VAL A 62 5.83 -4.11 8.04
C VAL A 62 6.50 -5.12 8.94
N TYR A 63 5.75 -6.15 9.34
CA TYR A 63 6.22 -7.11 10.34
C TYR A 63 6.00 -8.53 9.88
N LEU A 64 6.75 -9.44 10.50
CA LEU A 64 6.58 -10.87 10.29
C LEU A 64 5.80 -11.53 11.42
N ASP A 65 5.59 -10.83 12.53
CA ASP A 65 4.87 -11.38 13.66
C ASP A 65 3.46 -10.79 13.75
N ASP A 66 2.55 -11.56 14.33
CA ASP A 66 1.13 -11.22 14.33
C ASP A 66 0.77 -10.17 15.37
N GLN A 67 1.74 -9.66 16.11
CA GLN A 67 1.51 -8.60 17.08
C GLN A 67 2.17 -7.29 16.67
N CYS A 68 2.92 -7.28 15.57
CA CYS A 68 3.61 -6.10 15.06
C CYS A 68 4.46 -5.46 16.17
N GLN A 69 5.12 -6.28 16.97
CA GLN A 69 5.88 -5.77 18.12
C GLN A 69 7.36 -6.06 18.06
N GLY A 70 7.78 -7.01 17.24
CA GLY A 70 9.19 -7.30 17.11
C GLY A 70 9.89 -6.25 16.29
N ASP A 71 11.03 -6.64 15.72
CA ASP A 71 11.74 -5.76 14.81
C ASP A 71 10.95 -5.66 13.53
N ALA A 72 10.69 -4.44 13.08
CA ALA A 72 10.01 -4.23 11.82
C ALA A 72 10.90 -4.70 10.68
N ALA A 73 10.31 -5.41 9.71
CA ALA A 73 11.02 -5.74 8.50
C ALA A 73 11.33 -4.48 7.69
N ALA A 74 10.43 -3.50 7.75
CA ALA A 74 10.66 -2.21 7.11
C ALA A 74 9.70 -1.19 7.70
N MET A 75 10.09 0.07 7.60
CA MET A 75 9.23 1.20 7.93
C MET A 75 9.04 2.00 6.65
N ILE A 76 7.79 2.19 6.26
CA ILE A 76 7.44 2.83 5.00
C ILE A 76 6.95 4.24 5.32
N GLU A 77 7.67 5.23 4.81
CA GLU A 77 7.33 6.63 5.06
C GLU A 77 6.13 7.05 4.24
N PRO A 78 5.41 8.10 4.66
CA PRO A 78 4.33 8.64 3.85
C PRO A 78 4.81 8.98 2.44
N GLY A 79 4.07 8.55 1.44
CA GLY A 79 4.40 8.79 0.04
C GLY A 79 5.39 7.81 -0.54
N GLU A 80 5.88 6.86 0.24
CA GLU A 80 6.88 5.91 -0.21
C GLU A 80 6.22 4.63 -0.71
N THR A 81 6.80 4.06 -1.76
CA THR A 81 6.39 2.75 -2.28
C THR A 81 7.62 1.84 -2.23
N ARG A 82 7.47 0.69 -1.58
CA ARG A 82 8.58 -0.25 -1.45
C ARG A 82 8.09 -1.69 -1.52
N SER A 83 8.97 -2.56 -1.97
CA SER A 83 8.75 -4.01 -1.89
C SER A 83 9.51 -4.52 -0.68
N VAL A 84 8.83 -5.29 0.16
CA VAL A 84 9.43 -5.79 1.39
C VAL A 84 8.77 -7.11 1.76
N THR A 85 9.54 -8.02 2.33
CA THR A 85 9.00 -9.28 2.80
C THR A 85 8.35 -9.08 4.15
N GLY A 86 7.08 -9.47 4.25
CA GLY A 86 6.34 -9.33 5.49
C GLY A 86 5.03 -10.07 5.45
N GLN A 87 4.24 -9.90 6.49
CA GLN A 87 2.95 -10.56 6.59
C GLN A 87 1.93 -9.67 7.29
N PHE A 88 2.36 -8.74 8.13
CA PHE A 88 1.49 -7.88 8.91
C PHE A 88 1.93 -6.43 8.75
N VAL A 89 0.98 -5.51 8.83
CA VAL A 89 1.28 -4.08 8.76
C VAL A 89 0.55 -3.36 9.88
N THR A 90 1.15 -2.25 10.31
CA THR A 90 0.52 -1.39 11.31
C THR A 90 0.96 0.04 11.08
N ALA A 91 0.09 1.00 11.40
CA ALA A 91 0.42 2.40 11.29
C ALA A 91 0.80 2.95 12.67
N SER A 92 1.79 3.80 12.69
CA SER A 92 2.23 4.39 13.96
C SER A 92 1.52 5.70 14.25
#